data_6a547b1243799c05a91ff3f4345c8228
#
_entry.id   6a547b1243799c05a91ff3f4345c8228
#
_cell.length_a   1.000
_cell.length_b   1.000
_cell.length_c   1.000
_cell.angle_alpha   90.00
_cell.angle_beta   90.00
_cell.angle_gamma   90.00
#
_symmetry.space_group_name_H-M   'P 1'
#
loop_
_entity.id
_entity.type
_entity.pdbx_description
1 polymer ?
#
loop_
_entity_poly.entity_id
_entity_poly.type
_entity_poly.pdbx_seq_one_letter_code
_entity_poly.pdbx_strand_id
1 'polypeptide(L)'
;AIAELKNAWKGEPVLLEKKRTGQGDGFAITSSEHQVRILSSTEAGLLYGVYSLLRMQAAGQVTVPLSVTEQSVYDLRILNHWDNLDGTVERGYAGCSLWNWEELPGTLSPRYEAYARANASVGINGTVLNNVNASPQVLATGSLEKVKALADVFRPYGIKVYLSVNFASPIQLGKLDTADPLDKEVIRWWRRKVKEIYTLIPDFGGFLVKANSEGQPGPCDFGRTHAEGANMLADALKPYGGIVMWRAFVYSPTDSDRAKQAYLEFMPLDGQFHDNVIVQIKNGPIDFQPREPYSPLFTAMKQTSMMVEFQITQEYLGFSNHLAYLAPLWEEFFGEVRPDRLKAVAGVANIGTDVNWCGHHFAQANWYAFGRLAWNPSLTSDRIADEWLRQTFTSQPAFVRPVKEMMLQSREAVVNYMMPLGLHHQFAWGHHYGPEPWCSVPGARPDWLPSYYHKADKEGIGFDRSSKGSDAVSQYPDSLRQIYNDKATCPEIY
;
A
#
# COMPACT_ATOMS: atom_id res chain seq x y z
N ALA A 1 -5.48 24.15 4.92
CA ALA A 1 -5.50 24.93 3.66
C ALA A 1 -5.01 26.36 3.87
N ILE A 2 -5.68 27.17 4.71
CA ILE A 2 -5.31 28.59 4.91
C ILE A 2 -3.88 28.75 5.46
N ALA A 3 -3.51 27.95 6.44
CA ALA A 3 -2.15 28.01 7.01
C ALA A 3 -1.07 27.69 5.96
N GLU A 4 -1.31 26.68 5.12
CA GLU A 4 -0.40 26.30 4.05
C GLU A 4 -0.18 27.44 3.04
N LEU A 5 -1.27 28.11 2.63
CA LEU A 5 -1.18 29.26 1.74
C LEU A 5 -0.38 30.42 2.37
N LYS A 6 -0.66 30.74 3.64
CA LYS A 6 0.07 31.82 4.35
C LYS A 6 1.56 31.54 4.46
N ASN A 7 1.93 30.27 4.61
CA ASN A 7 3.32 29.86 4.81
C ASN A 7 4.14 29.75 3.51
N ALA A 8 3.51 29.37 2.40
CA ALA A 8 4.24 28.92 1.22
C ALA A 8 3.84 29.60 -0.12
N TRP A 9 2.62 30.13 -0.24
CA TRP A 9 2.16 30.74 -1.48
C TRP A 9 2.75 32.14 -1.69
N LYS A 10 3.22 32.42 -2.90
CA LYS A 10 3.90 33.69 -3.28
C LYS A 10 3.19 34.46 -4.39
N GLY A 11 2.03 33.97 -4.84
CA GLY A 11 1.26 34.58 -5.93
C GLY A 11 0.11 35.46 -5.45
N GLU A 12 -0.83 35.73 -6.36
CA GLU A 12 -2.05 36.50 -6.10
C GLU A 12 -2.93 35.90 -4.98
N PRO A 13 -3.79 36.70 -4.33
CA PRO A 13 -4.68 36.22 -3.28
C PRO A 13 -5.47 34.98 -3.69
N VAL A 14 -5.59 34.01 -2.78
CA VAL A 14 -6.33 32.78 -3.02
C VAL A 14 -7.66 32.79 -2.27
N LEU A 15 -8.76 32.62 -3.01
CA LEU A 15 -10.10 32.43 -2.48
C LEU A 15 -10.39 30.92 -2.39
N LEU A 16 -10.74 30.44 -1.20
CA LEU A 16 -11.19 29.06 -0.95
C LEU A 16 -12.70 29.02 -0.85
N GLU A 17 -13.36 28.26 -1.70
CA GLU A 17 -14.82 28.14 -1.68
C GLU A 17 -15.27 26.68 -1.57
N LYS A 18 -16.07 26.38 -0.55
CA LYS A 18 -16.75 25.08 -0.42
C LYS A 18 -18.03 25.11 -1.24
N LYS A 19 -17.99 24.47 -2.41
CA LYS A 19 -19.12 24.42 -3.34
C LYS A 19 -19.13 23.05 -4.02
N ARG A 20 -20.32 22.51 -4.27
CA ARG A 20 -20.46 21.22 -4.95
C ARG A 20 -19.85 21.29 -6.36
N THR A 21 -18.68 20.62 -6.54
CA THR A 21 -17.89 20.61 -7.78
C THR A 21 -17.80 19.21 -8.42
N GLY A 22 -18.40 18.19 -7.81
CA GLY A 22 -18.31 16.78 -8.21
C GLY A 22 -18.57 15.86 -7.04
N GLN A 23 -18.08 14.64 -7.12
CA GLN A 23 -18.11 13.67 -6.03
C GLN A 23 -16.75 13.61 -5.31
N GLY A 24 -16.77 13.30 -4.00
CA GLY A 24 -15.57 13.09 -3.20
C GLY A 24 -14.69 14.32 -3.01
N ASP A 25 -13.39 14.12 -2.96
CA ASP A 25 -12.37 15.13 -2.60
C ASP A 25 -11.74 15.85 -3.80
N GLY A 26 -12.40 15.84 -4.95
CA GLY A 26 -11.96 16.58 -6.14
C GLY A 26 -11.97 18.09 -5.92
N PHE A 27 -11.18 18.81 -6.72
CA PHE A 27 -11.08 20.26 -6.68
C PHE A 27 -10.93 20.87 -8.06
N ALA A 28 -11.23 22.16 -8.15
CA ALA A 28 -10.94 22.99 -9.32
C ALA A 28 -10.14 24.23 -8.91
N ILE A 29 -9.10 24.57 -9.68
CA ILE A 29 -8.29 25.77 -9.51
C ILE A 29 -8.49 26.63 -10.77
N THR A 30 -8.93 27.86 -10.58
CA THR A 30 -9.01 28.85 -11.66
C THR A 30 -8.31 30.12 -11.25
N SER A 31 -7.77 30.89 -12.21
CA SER A 31 -7.22 32.20 -11.91
C SER A 31 -7.72 33.28 -12.88
N SER A 32 -7.78 34.49 -12.36
CA SER A 32 -7.83 35.74 -13.11
C SER A 32 -6.52 36.52 -12.91
N GLU A 33 -6.41 37.73 -13.47
CA GLU A 33 -5.23 38.57 -13.30
C GLU A 33 -4.93 38.95 -11.85
N HIS A 34 -5.93 38.92 -10.95
CA HIS A 34 -5.79 39.43 -9.59
C HIS A 34 -6.19 38.43 -8.50
N GLN A 35 -6.58 37.24 -8.87
CA GLN A 35 -7.06 36.26 -7.87
C GLN A 35 -6.94 34.83 -8.37
N VAL A 36 -6.52 33.92 -7.49
CA VAL A 36 -6.66 32.46 -7.66
C VAL A 36 -7.88 31.98 -6.85
N ARG A 37 -8.68 31.09 -7.43
CA ARG A 37 -9.84 30.50 -6.76
C ARG A 37 -9.68 28.97 -6.71
N ILE A 38 -9.88 28.40 -5.55
CA ILE A 38 -9.93 26.95 -5.35
C ILE A 38 -11.32 26.56 -4.88
N LEU A 39 -11.95 25.65 -5.61
CA LEU A 39 -13.31 25.14 -5.33
C LEU A 39 -13.24 23.66 -5.00
N SER A 40 -13.97 23.21 -4.00
CA SER A 40 -14.19 21.78 -3.70
C SER A 40 -15.48 21.56 -2.95
N SER A 41 -15.99 20.32 -2.99
CA SER A 41 -17.14 19.88 -2.20
C SER A 41 -16.79 19.63 -0.74
N THR A 42 -15.50 19.34 -0.43
CA THR A 42 -15.02 18.95 0.90
C THR A 42 -13.89 19.85 1.37
N GLU A 43 -13.63 19.86 2.67
CA GLU A 43 -12.48 20.56 3.25
C GLU A 43 -11.17 19.88 2.89
N ALA A 44 -11.17 18.55 2.80
CA ALA A 44 -10.02 17.79 2.34
C ALA A 44 -9.69 18.14 0.89
N GLY A 45 -10.69 18.23 0.01
CA GLY A 45 -10.48 18.64 -1.38
C GLY A 45 -9.97 20.07 -1.52
N LEU A 46 -10.38 21.01 -0.67
CA LEU A 46 -9.77 22.35 -0.63
C LEU A 46 -8.29 22.28 -0.21
N LEU A 47 -7.94 21.41 0.74
CA LEU A 47 -6.55 21.20 1.15
C LEU A 47 -5.73 20.59 0.02
N TYR A 48 -6.25 19.58 -0.69
CA TYR A 48 -5.59 18.98 -1.86
C TYR A 48 -5.40 20.00 -3.00
N GLY A 49 -6.40 20.84 -3.23
CA GLY A 49 -6.27 21.94 -4.20
C GLY A 49 -5.18 22.92 -3.84
N VAL A 50 -5.03 23.28 -2.56
CA VAL A 50 -3.92 24.12 -2.09
C VAL A 50 -2.57 23.44 -2.32
N TYR A 51 -2.42 22.16 -1.97
CA TYR A 51 -1.17 21.45 -2.23
C TYR A 51 -0.87 21.29 -3.73
N SER A 52 -1.90 21.12 -4.57
CA SER A 52 -1.70 21.11 -6.02
C SER A 52 -1.19 22.47 -6.54
N LEU A 53 -1.75 23.58 -6.06
CA LEU A 53 -1.28 24.93 -6.40
C LEU A 53 0.18 25.16 -5.94
N LEU A 54 0.52 24.77 -4.72
CA LEU A 54 1.88 24.89 -4.18
C LEU A 54 2.88 24.02 -4.95
N ARG A 55 2.49 22.82 -5.36
CA ARG A 55 3.28 21.93 -6.22
C ARG A 55 3.55 22.57 -7.58
N MET A 56 2.53 23.16 -8.22
CA MET A 56 2.69 23.87 -9.47
C MET A 56 3.62 25.08 -9.31
N GLN A 57 3.52 25.82 -8.20
CA GLN A 57 4.44 26.92 -7.89
C GLN A 57 5.90 26.45 -7.79
N ALA A 58 6.13 25.36 -7.02
CA ALA A 58 7.48 24.82 -6.83
C ALA A 58 8.08 24.28 -8.14
N ALA A 59 7.23 23.70 -9.02
CA ALA A 59 7.64 23.23 -10.33
C ALA A 59 7.79 24.34 -11.39
N GLY A 60 7.47 25.60 -11.06
CA GLY A 60 7.49 26.70 -12.02
C GLY A 60 6.39 26.61 -13.10
N GLN A 61 5.29 25.96 -12.79
CA GLN A 61 4.18 25.66 -13.72
C GLN A 61 2.95 26.56 -13.54
N VAL A 62 3.03 27.57 -12.68
CA VAL A 62 1.94 28.53 -12.50
C VAL A 62 1.92 29.50 -13.69
N THR A 63 0.93 29.34 -14.55
CA THR A 63 0.67 30.23 -15.69
C THR A 63 -0.70 30.88 -15.54
N VAL A 64 -0.86 32.14 -15.96
CA VAL A 64 -2.15 32.82 -15.95
C VAL A 64 -2.67 32.90 -17.39
N PRO A 65 -3.94 32.50 -17.65
CA PRO A 65 -4.94 31.98 -16.71
C PRO A 65 -4.71 30.51 -16.34
N LEU A 66 -4.96 30.18 -15.05
CA LEU A 66 -5.03 28.81 -14.58
C LEU A 66 -6.44 28.23 -14.81
N SER A 67 -6.51 27.00 -15.26
CA SER A 67 -7.74 26.20 -15.29
C SER A 67 -7.35 24.72 -15.07
N VAL A 68 -7.44 24.25 -13.84
CA VAL A 68 -7.09 22.88 -13.43
C VAL A 68 -8.26 22.27 -12.71
N THR A 69 -8.64 21.06 -13.09
CA THR A 69 -9.63 20.25 -12.37
C THR A 69 -9.02 18.89 -12.12
N GLU A 70 -8.98 18.48 -10.86
CA GLU A 70 -8.49 17.16 -10.46
C GLU A 70 -9.54 16.44 -9.61
N GLN A 71 -9.67 15.14 -9.87
CA GLN A 71 -10.47 14.21 -9.10
C GLN A 71 -9.63 12.97 -8.85
N SER A 72 -9.58 12.51 -7.60
CA SER A 72 -8.93 11.22 -7.32
C SER A 72 -9.69 10.08 -7.97
N VAL A 73 -8.97 9.12 -8.53
CA VAL A 73 -9.57 7.92 -9.13
C VAL A 73 -10.08 6.98 -8.04
N TYR A 74 -9.37 6.91 -6.91
CA TYR A 74 -9.72 6.04 -5.78
C TYR A 74 -10.18 6.84 -4.58
N ASP A 75 -11.23 6.38 -3.91
CA ASP A 75 -11.72 6.99 -2.67
C ASP A 75 -10.78 6.74 -1.48
N LEU A 76 -10.06 5.62 -1.50
CA LEU A 76 -9.16 5.19 -0.43
C LEU A 76 -7.74 5.03 -0.97
N ARG A 77 -6.80 5.76 -0.36
CA ARG A 77 -5.38 5.82 -0.69
C ARG A 77 -4.62 5.70 0.63
N ILE A 78 -4.16 4.48 0.96
CA ILE A 78 -3.81 4.08 2.31
C ILE A 78 -2.35 3.70 2.40
N LEU A 79 -1.67 4.14 3.47
CA LEU A 79 -0.36 3.60 3.86
C LEU A 79 -0.54 2.52 4.93
N ASN A 80 0.12 1.39 4.73
CA ASN A 80 0.19 0.31 5.71
C ASN A 80 1.55 0.36 6.40
N HIS A 81 1.59 0.69 7.68
CA HIS A 81 2.79 0.59 8.49
C HIS A 81 2.99 -0.85 8.97
N TRP A 82 4.24 -1.31 8.93
CA TRP A 82 4.62 -2.57 9.57
C TRP A 82 5.34 -2.33 10.90
N ASP A 83 4.81 -1.36 11.62
CA ASP A 83 5.30 -0.89 12.91
C ASP A 83 4.76 -1.76 14.05
N ASN A 84 5.63 -2.15 14.97
CA ASN A 84 5.28 -2.93 16.14
C ASN A 84 5.12 -2.04 17.39
N LEU A 85 4.38 -2.54 18.39
CA LEU A 85 4.13 -1.79 19.63
C LEU A 85 5.39 -1.60 20.50
N ASP A 86 6.44 -2.37 20.25
CA ASP A 86 7.75 -2.24 20.90
C ASP A 86 8.69 -1.23 20.21
N GLY A 87 8.19 -0.52 19.17
CA GLY A 87 8.96 0.47 18.44
C GLY A 87 9.82 -0.09 17.31
N THR A 88 9.86 -1.40 17.12
CA THR A 88 10.51 -2.01 15.95
C THR A 88 9.63 -1.89 14.70
N VAL A 89 10.25 -1.99 13.53
CA VAL A 89 9.54 -2.00 12.23
C VAL A 89 9.97 -3.23 11.44
N GLU A 90 9.01 -4.04 11.03
CA GLU A 90 9.30 -5.18 10.17
C GLU A 90 9.65 -4.69 8.76
N ARG A 91 10.82 -5.10 8.25
CA ARG A 91 11.34 -4.68 6.94
C ARG A 91 11.45 -3.16 6.75
N GLY A 92 11.44 -2.39 7.83
CA GLY A 92 11.67 -0.95 7.81
C GLY A 92 13.16 -0.61 7.85
N TYR A 93 13.59 0.42 7.11
CA TYR A 93 15.00 0.85 7.00
C TYR A 93 15.17 2.31 7.35
N ALA A 94 14.09 2.93 7.80
CA ALA A 94 14.02 4.36 8.12
C ALA A 94 14.17 4.64 9.61
N GLY A 95 14.91 3.79 10.33
CA GLY A 95 15.03 3.85 11.79
C GLY A 95 13.93 3.06 12.51
N CYS A 96 13.60 3.46 13.73
CA CYS A 96 12.52 2.86 14.52
C CYS A 96 11.14 3.32 14.02
N SER A 97 10.08 2.76 14.64
CA SER A 97 8.70 3.18 14.41
C SER A 97 8.55 4.70 14.56
N LEU A 98 7.79 5.30 13.65
CA LEU A 98 7.41 6.70 13.76
C LEU A 98 6.62 6.97 15.07
N TRP A 99 5.84 5.97 15.50
CA TRP A 99 5.00 6.06 16.70
C TRP A 99 5.78 5.68 17.95
N ASN A 100 5.96 6.61 18.88
CA ASN A 100 6.47 6.28 20.20
C ASN A 100 5.32 5.82 21.11
N TRP A 101 5.06 4.52 21.11
CA TRP A 101 3.96 3.92 21.85
C TRP A 101 4.10 4.05 23.38
N GLU A 102 5.30 4.28 23.90
CA GLU A 102 5.53 4.48 25.35
C GLU A 102 5.11 5.87 25.79
N GLU A 103 5.39 6.89 24.99
CA GLU A 103 5.07 8.29 25.29
C GLU A 103 3.61 8.64 25.01
N LEU A 104 2.96 7.94 24.08
CA LEU A 104 1.55 8.15 23.75
C LEU A 104 0.65 7.67 24.91
N PRO A 105 -0.50 8.34 25.17
CA PRO A 105 -1.00 9.56 24.53
C PRO A 105 -0.47 10.85 25.15
N GLY A 106 0.41 10.77 26.16
CA GLY A 106 0.87 11.90 26.96
C GLY A 106 1.72 12.92 26.19
N THR A 107 2.55 12.44 25.27
CA THR A 107 3.43 13.27 24.43
C THR A 107 3.14 13.02 22.95
N LEU A 108 2.81 14.09 22.22
CA LEU A 108 2.63 14.06 20.76
C LEU A 108 3.84 14.70 20.08
N SER A 109 4.63 13.88 19.43
CA SER A 109 5.76 14.37 18.61
C SER A 109 5.25 15.27 17.48
N PRO A 110 5.88 16.43 17.23
CA PRO A 110 5.54 17.28 16.08
C PRO A 110 5.74 16.57 14.74
N ARG A 111 6.49 15.47 14.72
CA ARG A 111 6.63 14.63 13.53
C ARG A 111 5.32 13.98 13.09
N TYR A 112 4.38 13.72 14.00
CA TYR A 112 3.08 13.12 13.63
C TYR A 112 2.25 14.09 12.79
N GLU A 113 2.24 15.37 13.13
CA GLU A 113 1.58 16.39 12.33
C GLU A 113 2.31 16.61 10.99
N ALA A 114 3.64 16.65 11.00
CA ALA A 114 4.44 16.76 9.79
C ALA A 114 4.21 15.56 8.84
N TYR A 115 4.06 14.36 9.38
CA TYR A 115 3.69 13.15 8.62
C TYR A 115 2.29 13.27 8.01
N ALA A 116 1.29 13.69 8.79
CA ALA A 116 -0.07 13.89 8.30
C ALA A 116 -0.12 14.93 7.17
N ARG A 117 0.59 16.04 7.34
CA ARG A 117 0.77 17.10 6.34
C ARG A 117 1.40 16.58 5.04
N ALA A 118 2.49 15.82 5.15
CA ALA A 118 3.18 15.23 4.01
C ALA A 118 2.26 14.27 3.22
N ASN A 119 1.53 13.39 3.92
CA ASN A 119 0.56 12.48 3.29
C ASN A 119 -0.57 13.23 2.58
N ALA A 120 -1.17 14.21 3.22
CA ALA A 120 -2.23 15.02 2.61
C ALA A 120 -1.71 15.77 1.37
N SER A 121 -0.44 16.18 1.35
CA SER A 121 0.17 16.90 0.22
C SER A 121 0.23 16.08 -1.07
N VAL A 122 0.18 14.76 -0.97
CA VAL A 122 0.16 13.82 -2.10
C VAL A 122 -1.16 13.05 -2.20
N GLY A 123 -2.18 13.45 -1.43
CA GLY A 123 -3.53 12.90 -1.53
C GLY A 123 -3.75 11.58 -0.80
N ILE A 124 -2.85 11.13 0.08
CA ILE A 124 -3.06 9.97 0.95
C ILE A 124 -4.08 10.35 2.03
N ASN A 125 -5.09 9.50 2.25
CA ASN A 125 -6.21 9.78 3.15
C ASN A 125 -6.48 8.66 4.17
N GLY A 126 -5.60 7.69 4.29
CA GLY A 126 -5.70 6.64 5.29
C GLY A 126 -4.34 6.12 5.73
N THR A 127 -4.25 5.65 6.97
CA THR A 127 -3.06 5.02 7.53
C THR A 127 -3.43 3.87 8.45
N VAL A 128 -2.86 2.69 8.19
CA VAL A 128 -2.87 1.56 9.13
C VAL A 128 -1.64 1.72 10.02
N LEU A 129 -1.84 1.84 11.33
CA LEU A 129 -0.78 2.25 12.25
C LEU A 129 0.20 1.15 12.63
N ASN A 130 -0.17 -0.12 12.47
CA ASN A 130 0.60 -1.24 12.99
C ASN A 130 0.75 -2.37 11.99
N ASN A 131 1.74 -3.21 12.28
CA ASN A 131 2.15 -4.36 11.48
C ASN A 131 0.98 -5.32 11.18
N VAL A 132 0.98 -5.88 9.98
CA VAL A 132 0.06 -6.95 9.56
C VAL A 132 0.25 -8.24 10.39
N ASN A 133 1.45 -8.47 10.96
CA ASN A 133 1.70 -9.46 12.01
C ASN A 133 1.23 -8.90 13.37
N ALA A 134 -0.07 -8.64 13.46
CA ALA A 134 -0.64 -7.83 14.50
C ALA A 134 -0.59 -8.49 15.89
N SER A 135 -0.10 -7.75 16.88
CA SER A 135 -0.27 -8.09 18.28
C SER A 135 -1.72 -7.82 18.71
N PRO A 136 -2.40 -8.77 19.37
CA PRO A 136 -3.72 -8.51 19.95
C PRO A 136 -3.76 -7.30 20.88
N GLN A 137 -2.63 -6.97 21.52
CA GLN A 137 -2.53 -5.85 22.46
C GLN A 137 -2.82 -4.48 21.85
N VAL A 138 -2.81 -4.34 20.52
CA VAL A 138 -3.24 -3.11 19.85
C VAL A 138 -4.71 -2.77 20.14
N LEU A 139 -5.54 -3.79 20.45
CA LEU A 139 -6.95 -3.63 20.81
C LEU A 139 -7.20 -3.49 22.32
N ALA A 140 -6.16 -3.50 23.17
CA ALA A 140 -6.32 -3.20 24.60
C ALA A 140 -6.74 -1.73 24.77
N THR A 141 -7.57 -1.44 25.79
CA THR A 141 -8.11 -0.09 26.03
C THR A 141 -7.00 0.97 26.11
N GLY A 142 -5.90 0.69 26.81
CA GLY A 142 -4.78 1.63 26.89
C GLY A 142 -4.07 1.87 25.54
N SER A 143 -4.05 0.89 24.65
CA SER A 143 -3.53 1.06 23.27
C SER A 143 -4.51 1.87 22.43
N LEU A 144 -5.80 1.68 22.59
CA LEU A 144 -6.82 2.43 21.85
C LEU A 144 -6.82 3.92 22.19
N GLU A 145 -6.48 4.31 23.41
CA GLU A 145 -6.27 5.71 23.79
C GLU A 145 -5.08 6.34 23.04
N LYS A 146 -4.01 5.58 22.83
CA LYS A 146 -2.86 6.00 22.03
C LYS A 146 -3.23 6.16 20.55
N VAL A 147 -3.99 5.20 20.02
CA VAL A 147 -4.54 5.26 18.65
C VAL A 147 -5.44 6.49 18.47
N LYS A 148 -6.29 6.79 19.46
CA LYS A 148 -7.13 7.99 19.48
C LYS A 148 -6.30 9.27 19.36
N ALA A 149 -5.23 9.37 20.13
CA ALA A 149 -4.36 10.56 20.09
C ALA A 149 -3.77 10.79 18.69
N LEU A 150 -3.33 9.73 18.01
CA LEU A 150 -2.87 9.81 16.62
C LEU A 150 -4.01 10.16 15.65
N ALA A 151 -5.19 9.56 15.82
CA ALA A 151 -6.36 9.86 15.00
C ALA A 151 -6.76 11.35 15.10
N ASP A 152 -6.66 11.94 16.29
CA ASP A 152 -6.95 13.36 16.50
C ASP A 152 -5.94 14.28 15.79
N VAL A 153 -4.66 13.88 15.68
CA VAL A 153 -3.64 14.59 14.88
C VAL A 153 -3.92 14.49 13.38
N PHE A 154 -4.40 13.35 12.89
CA PHE A 154 -4.56 13.10 11.46
C PHE A 154 -5.87 13.62 10.88
N ARG A 155 -6.90 13.68 11.68
CA ARG A 155 -8.26 14.13 11.28
C ARG A 155 -8.28 15.49 10.59
N PRO A 156 -7.59 16.54 11.07
CA PRO A 156 -7.54 17.84 10.40
C PRO A 156 -6.98 17.81 8.97
N TYR A 157 -6.24 16.77 8.64
CA TYR A 157 -5.63 16.53 7.32
C TYR A 157 -6.48 15.61 6.43
N GLY A 158 -7.67 15.20 6.90
CA GLY A 158 -8.56 14.30 6.17
C GLY A 158 -8.08 12.85 6.13
N ILE A 159 -7.19 12.45 7.05
CA ILE A 159 -6.60 11.11 7.10
C ILE A 159 -7.30 10.29 8.18
N LYS A 160 -7.88 9.16 7.79
CA LYS A 160 -8.47 8.18 8.72
C LYS A 160 -7.44 7.18 9.21
N VAL A 161 -7.63 6.75 10.45
CA VAL A 161 -6.81 5.71 11.08
C VAL A 161 -7.48 4.35 10.93
N TYR A 162 -6.67 3.35 10.64
CA TYR A 162 -7.02 1.93 10.57
C TYR A 162 -6.08 1.13 11.47
N LEU A 163 -6.49 -0.05 11.86
CA LEU A 163 -5.65 -0.99 12.62
C LEU A 163 -5.56 -2.33 11.91
N SER A 164 -4.36 -2.91 11.91
CA SER A 164 -4.21 -4.33 11.64
C SER A 164 -4.55 -5.12 12.88
N VAL A 165 -5.36 -6.18 12.74
CA VAL A 165 -5.85 -6.95 13.89
C VAL A 165 -5.47 -8.43 13.78
N ASN A 166 -5.13 -9.03 14.92
CA ASN A 166 -4.94 -10.47 15.02
C ASN A 166 -6.31 -11.15 15.10
N PHE A 167 -6.54 -12.12 14.22
CA PHE A 167 -7.83 -12.80 14.12
C PHE A 167 -8.23 -13.54 15.41
N ALA A 168 -7.26 -14.06 16.16
CA ALA A 168 -7.47 -14.73 17.44
C ALA A 168 -7.51 -13.80 18.66
N SER A 169 -7.66 -12.47 18.47
CA SER A 169 -7.83 -11.52 19.58
C SER A 169 -8.92 -11.90 20.59
N PRO A 170 -10.06 -12.52 20.20
CA PRO A 170 -11.06 -13.01 21.17
C PRO A 170 -10.50 -14.02 22.18
N ILE A 171 -9.60 -14.89 21.76
CA ILE A 171 -8.93 -15.86 22.67
C ILE A 171 -7.99 -15.11 23.62
N GLN A 172 -7.11 -14.26 23.08
CA GLN A 172 -6.03 -13.68 23.85
C GLN A 172 -6.49 -12.53 24.78
N LEU A 173 -7.37 -11.67 24.31
CA LEU A 173 -7.92 -10.54 25.08
C LEU A 173 -9.29 -10.87 25.69
N GLY A 174 -10.11 -11.60 24.97
CA GLY A 174 -11.46 -11.93 25.38
C GLY A 174 -11.55 -13.13 26.34
N LYS A 175 -10.46 -13.90 26.45
CA LYS A 175 -10.40 -15.15 27.22
C LYS A 175 -11.46 -16.18 26.76
N LEU A 176 -11.81 -16.14 25.48
CA LEU A 176 -12.68 -17.14 24.86
C LEU A 176 -11.88 -18.40 24.48
N ASP A 177 -12.55 -19.53 24.41
CA ASP A 177 -11.92 -20.82 24.07
C ASP A 177 -11.68 -20.95 22.55
N THR A 178 -12.31 -20.09 21.76
CA THR A 178 -12.25 -20.14 20.28
C THR A 178 -12.22 -18.75 19.66
N ALA A 179 -11.79 -18.67 18.40
CA ALA A 179 -11.99 -17.53 17.52
C ALA A 179 -12.78 -17.90 16.25
N ASP A 180 -13.56 -19.01 16.29
CA ASP A 180 -14.45 -19.41 15.18
C ASP A 180 -15.38 -18.24 14.82
N PRO A 181 -15.34 -17.72 13.57
CA PRO A 181 -16.14 -16.58 13.16
C PRO A 181 -17.65 -16.82 13.18
N LEU A 182 -18.11 -18.05 13.30
CA LEU A 182 -19.53 -18.40 13.43
C LEU A 182 -19.97 -18.59 14.91
N ASP A 183 -19.03 -18.58 15.85
CA ASP A 183 -19.35 -18.65 17.28
C ASP A 183 -20.00 -17.35 17.76
N LYS A 184 -21.12 -17.49 18.50
CA LYS A 184 -21.92 -16.34 18.96
C LYS A 184 -21.18 -15.46 19.97
N GLU A 185 -20.30 -16.03 20.81
CA GLU A 185 -19.53 -15.26 21.79
C GLU A 185 -18.40 -14.49 21.09
N VAL A 186 -17.75 -15.09 20.07
CA VAL A 186 -16.75 -14.44 19.22
C VAL A 186 -17.38 -13.25 18.48
N ILE A 187 -18.54 -13.43 17.85
CA ILE A 187 -19.28 -12.36 17.17
C ILE A 187 -19.65 -11.24 18.15
N ARG A 188 -20.14 -11.58 19.35
CA ARG A 188 -20.47 -10.60 20.39
C ARG A 188 -19.23 -9.84 20.89
N TRP A 189 -18.10 -10.53 21.04
CA TRP A 189 -16.84 -9.92 21.46
C TRP A 189 -16.38 -8.87 20.45
N TRP A 190 -16.34 -9.19 19.16
CA TRP A 190 -15.95 -8.27 18.10
C TRP A 190 -16.91 -7.06 18.03
N ARG A 191 -18.21 -7.26 18.12
CA ARG A 191 -19.19 -6.18 18.14
C ARG A 191 -18.99 -5.22 19.33
N ARG A 192 -18.66 -5.75 20.51
CA ARG A 192 -18.34 -4.92 21.68
C ARG A 192 -17.04 -4.14 21.48
N LYS A 193 -16.00 -4.80 20.97
CA LYS A 193 -14.70 -4.18 20.71
C LYS A 193 -14.81 -3.08 19.64
N VAL A 194 -15.50 -3.31 18.56
CA VAL A 194 -15.76 -2.30 17.52
C VAL A 194 -16.55 -1.12 18.10
N LYS A 195 -17.57 -1.35 18.92
CA LYS A 195 -18.30 -0.28 19.60
C LYS A 195 -17.36 0.55 20.50
N GLU A 196 -16.47 -0.08 21.25
CA GLU A 196 -15.46 0.61 22.07
C GLU A 196 -14.59 1.51 21.19
N ILE A 197 -14.07 1.00 20.09
CA ILE A 197 -13.22 1.76 19.15
C ILE A 197 -13.97 2.99 18.61
N TYR A 198 -15.19 2.83 18.10
CA TYR A 198 -15.95 3.96 17.54
C TYR A 198 -16.46 4.94 18.60
N THR A 199 -16.55 4.53 19.85
CA THR A 199 -16.82 5.44 20.97
C THR A 199 -15.63 6.38 21.21
N LEU A 200 -14.39 5.87 21.04
CA LEU A 200 -13.16 6.65 21.19
C LEU A 200 -12.80 7.43 19.92
N ILE A 201 -13.00 6.82 18.76
CA ILE A 201 -12.57 7.32 17.45
C ILE A 201 -13.76 7.23 16.48
N PRO A 202 -14.66 8.22 16.47
CA PRO A 202 -15.91 8.15 15.68
C PRO A 202 -15.71 8.01 14.17
N ASP A 203 -14.57 8.44 13.65
CA ASP A 203 -14.19 8.38 12.24
C ASP A 203 -13.19 7.25 11.91
N PHE A 204 -13.03 6.27 12.81
CA PHE A 204 -12.17 5.11 12.58
C PHE A 204 -12.50 4.42 11.25
N GLY A 205 -11.46 4.09 10.46
CA GLY A 205 -11.65 3.60 9.10
C GLY A 205 -12.00 2.12 9.01
N GLY A 206 -11.45 1.29 9.89
CA GLY A 206 -11.67 -0.15 9.85
C GLY A 206 -10.42 -0.99 10.09
N PHE A 207 -10.47 -2.26 9.72
CA PHE A 207 -9.43 -3.23 9.99
C PHE A 207 -8.69 -3.69 8.74
N LEU A 208 -7.39 -3.94 8.90
CA LEU A 208 -6.56 -4.74 8.00
C LEU A 208 -6.32 -6.11 8.65
N VAL A 209 -6.43 -7.19 7.87
CA VAL A 209 -6.26 -8.55 8.39
C VAL A 209 -5.31 -9.35 7.51
N LYS A 210 -4.28 -9.92 8.12
CA LYS A 210 -3.47 -11.02 7.60
C LYS A 210 -3.90 -12.29 8.34
N ALA A 211 -4.45 -13.26 7.63
CA ALA A 211 -5.01 -14.49 8.21
C ALA A 211 -4.41 -15.74 7.57
N ASN A 212 -4.20 -16.78 8.36
CA ASN A 212 -3.68 -18.08 7.95
C ASN A 212 -2.36 -18.02 7.16
N SER A 213 -1.48 -17.11 7.55
CA SER A 213 -0.21 -16.87 6.86
C SER A 213 0.88 -16.53 7.86
N GLU A 214 2.07 -17.14 7.71
CA GLU A 214 3.28 -16.88 8.52
C GLU A 214 3.01 -16.90 10.04
N GLY A 215 2.28 -17.89 10.52
CA GLY A 215 1.94 -18.03 11.94
C GLY A 215 0.84 -17.12 12.45
N GLN A 216 0.27 -16.25 11.61
CA GLN A 216 -0.92 -15.48 11.98
C GLN A 216 -2.16 -16.37 11.90
N PRO A 217 -2.98 -16.42 12.98
CA PRO A 217 -4.20 -17.22 13.00
C PRO A 217 -5.24 -16.67 12.02
N GLY A 218 -6.12 -17.54 11.59
CA GLY A 218 -7.20 -17.16 10.70
C GLY A 218 -8.39 -18.12 10.76
N PRO A 219 -9.42 -17.88 9.94
CA PRO A 219 -10.63 -18.68 9.95
C PRO A 219 -10.40 -20.15 9.56
N CYS A 220 -9.39 -20.45 8.73
CA CYS A 220 -9.10 -21.84 8.33
C CYS A 220 -8.67 -22.73 9.51
N ASP A 221 -8.10 -22.14 10.58
CA ASP A 221 -7.77 -22.87 11.81
C ASP A 221 -9.01 -23.44 12.52
N PHE A 222 -10.19 -22.91 12.19
CA PHE A 222 -11.49 -23.30 12.73
C PHE A 222 -12.37 -23.98 11.68
N GLY A 223 -11.81 -24.41 10.54
CA GLY A 223 -12.54 -25.04 9.45
C GLY A 223 -13.49 -24.09 8.70
N ARG A 224 -13.17 -22.76 8.70
CA ARG A 224 -13.94 -21.71 8.02
C ARG A 224 -13.17 -21.12 6.86
N THR A 225 -13.90 -20.52 5.93
CA THR A 225 -13.32 -19.81 4.78
C THR A 225 -12.83 -18.42 5.15
N HIS A 226 -11.94 -17.85 4.33
CA HIS A 226 -11.56 -16.44 4.46
C HIS A 226 -12.75 -15.48 4.36
N ALA A 227 -13.74 -15.81 3.53
CA ALA A 227 -14.95 -15.00 3.40
C ALA A 227 -15.79 -14.99 4.69
N GLU A 228 -15.97 -16.15 5.36
CA GLU A 228 -16.67 -16.21 6.64
C GLU A 228 -15.96 -15.39 7.73
N GLY A 229 -14.63 -15.48 7.79
CA GLY A 229 -13.83 -14.68 8.72
C GLY A 229 -13.90 -13.17 8.46
N ALA A 230 -13.75 -12.77 7.21
CA ALA A 230 -13.84 -11.37 6.81
C ALA A 230 -15.23 -10.78 7.04
N ASN A 231 -16.27 -11.54 6.70
CA ASN A 231 -17.68 -11.11 6.83
C ASN A 231 -18.09 -10.92 8.31
N MET A 232 -17.61 -11.75 9.21
CA MET A 232 -17.85 -11.59 10.66
C MET A 232 -17.32 -10.23 11.16
N LEU A 233 -16.11 -9.83 10.75
CA LEU A 233 -15.55 -8.53 11.09
C LEU A 233 -16.28 -7.38 10.38
N ALA A 234 -16.61 -7.58 9.12
CA ALA A 234 -17.34 -6.61 8.30
C ALA A 234 -18.72 -6.29 8.89
N ASP A 235 -19.44 -7.31 9.37
CA ASP A 235 -20.73 -7.11 10.06
C ASP A 235 -20.61 -6.32 11.37
N ALA A 236 -19.50 -6.49 12.09
CA ALA A 236 -19.25 -5.70 13.30
C ALA A 236 -18.98 -4.21 12.98
N LEU A 237 -18.29 -3.93 11.86
CA LEU A 237 -17.92 -2.58 11.42
C LEU A 237 -19.05 -1.85 10.65
N LYS A 238 -19.92 -2.59 9.97
CA LYS A 238 -20.97 -2.05 9.08
C LYS A 238 -21.85 -0.95 9.69
N PRO A 239 -22.31 -1.06 10.97
CA PRO A 239 -23.14 -0.01 11.59
C PRO A 239 -22.45 1.35 11.68
N TYR A 240 -21.13 1.40 11.57
CA TYR A 240 -20.30 2.60 11.69
C TYR A 240 -19.69 3.05 10.36
N GLY A 241 -19.97 2.34 9.26
CA GLY A 241 -19.39 2.61 7.95
C GLY A 241 -17.93 2.21 7.80
N GLY A 242 -17.43 1.35 8.69
CA GLY A 242 -16.06 0.83 8.62
C GLY A 242 -15.92 -0.31 7.62
N ILE A 243 -14.68 -0.53 7.17
CA ILE A 243 -14.32 -1.55 6.18
C ILE A 243 -13.36 -2.59 6.74
N VAL A 244 -13.32 -3.75 6.08
CA VAL A 244 -12.27 -4.76 6.27
C VAL A 244 -11.42 -4.81 5.02
N MET A 245 -10.11 -4.61 5.15
CA MET A 245 -9.10 -4.91 4.15
C MET A 245 -8.55 -6.30 4.45
N TRP A 246 -8.90 -7.27 3.62
CA TRP A 246 -8.51 -8.67 3.83
C TRP A 246 -7.40 -9.05 2.87
N ARG A 247 -6.21 -9.34 3.40
CA ARG A 247 -5.06 -9.67 2.54
C ARG A 247 -5.20 -11.04 1.89
N ALA A 248 -5.14 -11.06 0.57
CA ALA A 248 -5.11 -12.27 -0.25
C ALA A 248 -3.66 -12.71 -0.47
N PHE A 249 -2.97 -13.03 0.60
CA PHE A 249 -1.62 -13.56 0.54
C PHE A 249 -1.47 -14.70 1.55
N VAL A 250 -1.16 -15.86 1.05
CA VAL A 250 -1.15 -17.09 1.83
C VAL A 250 0.18 -17.81 1.66
N TYR A 251 0.69 -18.33 2.77
CA TYR A 251 1.90 -19.13 2.81
C TYR A 251 1.65 -20.63 3.10
N SER A 252 0.49 -21.13 2.78
CA SER A 252 0.25 -22.58 2.85
C SER A 252 0.30 -23.15 1.44
N PRO A 253 1.47 -23.51 0.91
CA PRO A 253 1.59 -23.96 -0.47
C PRO A 253 0.89 -25.30 -0.63
N THR A 254 -0.16 -25.30 -1.44
CA THR A 254 -0.83 -26.52 -1.91
C THR A 254 -0.36 -26.90 -3.31
N ASP A 255 0.36 -26.01 -3.99
CA ASP A 255 0.93 -26.21 -5.31
C ASP A 255 2.46 -26.04 -5.27
N SER A 256 3.16 -26.72 -6.16
CA SER A 256 4.62 -26.65 -6.28
C SER A 256 5.12 -25.31 -6.83
N ASP A 257 4.28 -24.56 -7.56
CA ASP A 257 4.60 -23.22 -8.06
C ASP A 257 3.86 -22.17 -7.21
N ARG A 258 4.62 -21.43 -6.41
CA ARG A 258 4.12 -20.38 -5.54
C ARG A 258 3.28 -19.33 -6.25
N ALA A 259 3.56 -19.07 -7.54
CA ALA A 259 2.83 -18.08 -8.33
C ALA A 259 1.32 -18.37 -8.44
N LYS A 260 0.92 -19.64 -8.26
CA LYS A 260 -0.48 -20.06 -8.36
C LYS A 260 -1.27 -19.90 -7.05
N GLN A 261 -0.60 -19.79 -5.92
CA GLN A 261 -1.19 -20.03 -4.60
C GLN A 261 -2.33 -19.06 -4.25
N ALA A 262 -2.12 -17.76 -4.36
CA ALA A 262 -3.15 -16.78 -4.01
C ALA A 262 -4.41 -16.94 -4.87
N TYR A 263 -4.24 -17.24 -6.15
CA TYR A 263 -5.34 -17.48 -7.07
C TYR A 263 -6.16 -18.72 -6.66
N LEU A 264 -5.48 -19.84 -6.42
CA LEU A 264 -6.15 -21.10 -6.04
C LEU A 264 -6.99 -20.97 -4.78
N GLU A 265 -6.55 -20.15 -3.85
CA GLU A 265 -7.22 -19.98 -2.56
C GLU A 265 -8.34 -18.95 -2.59
N PHE A 266 -8.16 -17.83 -3.28
CA PHE A 266 -9.12 -16.71 -3.23
C PHE A 266 -10.12 -16.70 -4.39
N MET A 267 -9.78 -17.21 -5.57
CA MET A 267 -10.71 -17.23 -6.71
C MET A 267 -12.01 -17.98 -6.41
N PRO A 268 -12.01 -19.14 -5.72
CA PRO A 268 -13.27 -19.84 -5.36
C PRO A 268 -14.19 -19.05 -4.42
N LEU A 269 -13.69 -17.97 -3.80
CA LEU A 269 -14.45 -17.13 -2.87
C LEU A 269 -15.03 -15.87 -3.53
N ASP A 270 -14.86 -15.70 -4.84
CA ASP A 270 -15.40 -14.53 -5.55
C ASP A 270 -16.91 -14.42 -5.36
N GLY A 271 -17.38 -13.24 -4.96
CA GLY A 271 -18.79 -12.99 -4.66
C GLY A 271 -19.29 -13.43 -3.28
N GLN A 272 -18.41 -14.01 -2.44
CA GLN A 272 -18.78 -14.43 -1.09
C GLN A 272 -18.46 -13.38 -0.01
N PHE A 273 -17.68 -12.37 -0.34
CA PHE A 273 -17.34 -11.29 0.58
C PHE A 273 -18.44 -10.22 0.62
N HIS A 274 -18.69 -9.65 1.80
CA HIS A 274 -19.64 -8.54 1.97
C HIS A 274 -19.15 -7.25 1.32
N ASP A 275 -20.06 -6.31 1.04
CA ASP A 275 -19.77 -5.06 0.30
C ASP A 275 -18.73 -4.17 0.97
N ASN A 276 -18.58 -4.24 2.30
CA ASN A 276 -17.60 -3.50 3.06
C ASN A 276 -16.30 -4.30 3.35
N VAL A 277 -16.12 -5.42 2.68
CA VAL A 277 -14.82 -6.11 2.58
C VAL A 277 -14.15 -5.74 1.28
N ILE A 278 -12.88 -5.38 1.34
CA ILE A 278 -12.02 -5.17 0.18
C ILE A 278 -10.87 -6.16 0.24
N VAL A 279 -10.78 -7.05 -0.72
CA VAL A 279 -9.66 -8.02 -0.78
C VAL A 279 -8.41 -7.29 -1.23
N GLN A 280 -7.39 -7.27 -0.37
CA GLN A 280 -6.11 -6.59 -0.58
C GLN A 280 -5.10 -7.56 -1.19
N ILE A 281 -4.73 -7.31 -2.44
CA ILE A 281 -3.94 -8.22 -3.27
C ILE A 281 -2.60 -7.55 -3.58
N LYS A 282 -1.48 -8.25 -3.39
CA LYS A 282 -0.17 -7.78 -3.83
C LYS A 282 -0.16 -7.56 -5.35
N ASN A 283 0.62 -6.61 -5.82
CA ASN A 283 0.70 -6.28 -7.24
C ASN A 283 1.02 -7.49 -8.12
N GLY A 284 1.92 -8.37 -7.68
CA GLY A 284 2.30 -9.59 -8.39
C GLY A 284 1.99 -10.88 -7.61
N PRO A 285 2.07 -12.05 -8.25
CA PRO A 285 1.70 -13.33 -7.66
C PRO A 285 2.79 -13.93 -6.74
N ILE A 286 4.03 -13.44 -6.81
CA ILE A 286 5.15 -14.01 -6.04
C ILE A 286 5.27 -13.37 -4.66
N ASP A 287 5.74 -12.14 -4.58
CA ASP A 287 5.89 -11.38 -3.33
C ASP A 287 6.70 -10.09 -3.52
N PHE A 288 6.10 -9.03 -4.04
CA PHE A 288 6.76 -7.72 -4.20
C PHE A 288 8.13 -7.75 -4.87
N GLN A 289 8.37 -8.67 -5.76
CA GLN A 289 9.64 -8.75 -6.47
C GLN A 289 9.86 -7.51 -7.35
N PRO A 290 11.12 -7.17 -7.69
CA PRO A 290 11.43 -5.97 -8.49
C PRO A 290 10.77 -5.95 -9.86
N ARG A 291 10.45 -7.12 -10.41
CA ARG A 291 9.67 -7.30 -11.65
C ARG A 291 8.78 -8.52 -11.48
N GLU A 292 7.49 -8.30 -11.55
CA GLU A 292 6.46 -9.34 -11.53
C GLU A 292 5.35 -8.96 -12.51
N PRO A 293 4.69 -9.96 -13.14
CA PRO A 293 3.41 -9.69 -13.78
C PRO A 293 2.37 -9.28 -12.73
N TYR A 294 1.28 -8.68 -13.16
CA TYR A 294 0.19 -8.41 -12.22
C TYR A 294 -0.42 -9.73 -11.70
N SER A 295 -0.91 -9.73 -10.47
CA SER A 295 -1.60 -10.91 -9.91
C SER A 295 -2.87 -11.24 -10.72
N PRO A 296 -3.05 -12.50 -11.18
CA PRO A 296 -4.21 -12.87 -12.00
C PRO A 296 -5.55 -12.70 -11.29
N LEU A 297 -5.59 -12.59 -9.96
CA LEU A 297 -6.81 -12.27 -9.21
C LEU A 297 -7.48 -10.97 -9.67
N PHE A 298 -6.72 -9.94 -10.08
CA PHE A 298 -7.28 -8.67 -10.54
C PHE A 298 -8.16 -8.81 -11.79
N THR A 299 -7.88 -9.79 -12.63
CA THR A 299 -8.69 -10.07 -13.82
C THR A 299 -9.70 -11.19 -13.61
N ALA A 300 -9.49 -12.07 -12.64
CA ALA A 300 -10.33 -13.23 -12.39
C ALA A 300 -11.54 -12.94 -11.49
N MET A 301 -11.33 -12.30 -10.34
CA MET A 301 -12.42 -11.95 -9.43
C MET A 301 -13.31 -10.86 -10.04
N LYS A 302 -14.61 -11.13 -10.18
CA LYS A 302 -15.57 -10.24 -10.87
C LYS A 302 -16.57 -9.59 -9.94
N GLN A 303 -16.86 -10.21 -8.81
CA GLN A 303 -17.94 -9.83 -7.91
C GLN A 303 -17.43 -9.22 -6.60
N THR A 304 -16.17 -9.45 -6.25
CA THR A 304 -15.55 -9.00 -5.01
C THR A 304 -14.85 -7.66 -5.21
N SER A 305 -15.00 -6.75 -4.26
CA SER A 305 -14.23 -5.50 -4.21
C SER A 305 -12.75 -5.81 -3.94
N MET A 306 -11.86 -5.22 -4.72
CA MET A 306 -10.41 -5.44 -4.64
C MET A 306 -9.65 -4.14 -4.48
N MET A 307 -8.48 -4.23 -3.88
CA MET A 307 -7.46 -3.18 -3.85
C MET A 307 -6.08 -3.76 -4.12
N VAL A 308 -5.19 -2.96 -4.67
CA VAL A 308 -3.79 -3.34 -4.82
C VAL A 308 -2.99 -2.97 -3.58
N GLU A 309 -2.07 -3.85 -3.18
CA GLU A 309 -1.03 -3.59 -2.18
C GLU A 309 0.31 -3.49 -2.90
N PHE A 310 0.89 -2.28 -2.91
CA PHE A 310 2.27 -2.04 -3.31
C PHE A 310 3.20 -2.07 -2.11
N GLN A 311 4.50 -2.30 -2.34
CA GLN A 311 5.50 -2.19 -1.29
C GLN A 311 6.44 -1.02 -1.56
N ILE A 312 6.41 -0.02 -0.68
CA ILE A 312 7.30 1.14 -0.72
C ILE A 312 8.60 0.84 0.04
N THR A 313 8.56 -0.14 0.95
CA THR A 313 9.66 -0.53 1.84
C THR A 313 10.88 -1.12 1.14
N GLN A 314 10.83 -1.52 -0.12
CA GLN A 314 11.95 -2.08 -0.87
C GLN A 314 12.56 -3.35 -0.25
N GLU A 315 11.74 -4.23 0.29
CA GLU A 315 12.17 -5.46 0.98
C GLU A 315 13.08 -6.34 0.10
N TYR A 316 12.71 -6.52 -1.16
CA TYR A 316 13.42 -7.37 -2.11
C TYR A 316 14.25 -6.59 -3.14
N LEU A 317 14.51 -5.32 -2.87
CA LEU A 317 15.18 -4.37 -3.76
C LEU A 317 16.49 -3.85 -3.14
N GLY A 318 17.26 -4.72 -2.51
CA GLY A 318 18.49 -4.34 -1.83
C GLY A 318 18.24 -3.62 -0.49
N PHE A 319 17.08 -3.81 0.11
CA PHE A 319 16.77 -3.39 1.45
C PHE A 319 16.96 -1.89 1.70
N SER A 320 16.46 -1.06 0.76
CA SER A 320 16.59 0.41 0.82
C SER A 320 18.04 0.96 0.89
N ASN A 321 19.05 0.10 0.78
CA ASN A 321 20.44 0.54 0.66
C ASN A 321 20.83 0.89 -0.78
N HIS A 322 19.99 0.53 -1.73
CA HIS A 322 20.20 0.77 -3.15
C HIS A 322 19.21 1.83 -3.65
N LEU A 323 19.65 2.62 -4.61
CA LEU A 323 18.71 3.46 -5.33
C LEU A 323 17.77 2.59 -6.16
N ALA A 324 16.48 2.63 -5.82
CA ALA A 324 15.43 1.99 -6.60
C ALA A 324 14.19 2.91 -6.64
N TYR A 325 13.96 3.57 -7.77
CA TYR A 325 12.76 4.35 -7.99
C TYR A 325 11.65 3.43 -8.49
N LEU A 326 10.60 3.27 -7.69
CA LEU A 326 9.57 2.24 -7.87
C LEU A 326 8.42 2.65 -8.78
N ALA A 327 8.27 3.95 -9.07
CA ALA A 327 7.16 4.43 -9.88
C ALA A 327 7.05 3.76 -11.26
N PRO A 328 8.14 3.41 -11.97
CA PRO A 328 8.05 2.63 -13.22
C PRO A 328 7.34 1.27 -13.05
N LEU A 329 7.60 0.55 -11.95
CA LEU A 329 6.92 -0.70 -11.63
C LEU A 329 5.41 -0.50 -11.42
N TRP A 330 5.02 0.55 -10.71
CA TRP A 330 3.61 0.84 -10.43
C TRP A 330 2.89 1.39 -11.66
N GLU A 331 3.58 2.15 -12.50
CA GLU A 331 3.07 2.62 -13.81
C GLU A 331 2.77 1.42 -14.72
N GLU A 332 3.68 0.42 -14.80
CA GLU A 332 3.47 -0.84 -15.51
C GLU A 332 2.21 -1.57 -15.02
N PHE A 333 2.05 -1.70 -13.71
CA PHE A 333 0.87 -2.32 -13.11
C PHE A 333 -0.43 -1.61 -13.53
N PHE A 334 -0.48 -0.29 -13.47
CA PHE A 334 -1.67 0.47 -13.88
C PHE A 334 -1.90 0.49 -15.40
N GLY A 335 -0.88 0.17 -16.19
CA GLY A 335 -1.00 -0.08 -17.62
C GLY A 335 -1.74 -1.39 -17.95
N GLU A 336 -1.60 -2.39 -17.07
CA GLU A 336 -2.20 -3.73 -17.25
C GLU A 336 -3.53 -3.87 -16.50
N VAL A 337 -3.64 -3.37 -15.29
CA VAL A 337 -4.83 -3.45 -14.45
C VAL A 337 -5.62 -2.15 -14.53
N ARG A 338 -6.79 -2.22 -15.15
CA ARG A 338 -7.65 -1.03 -15.29
C ARG A 338 -8.04 -0.45 -13.93
N PRO A 339 -7.97 0.88 -13.78
CA PRO A 339 -8.27 1.55 -12.50
C PRO A 339 -9.68 1.25 -11.95
N ASP A 340 -10.68 1.08 -12.82
CA ASP A 340 -12.07 0.77 -12.45
C ASP A 340 -12.26 -0.63 -11.84
N ARG A 341 -11.23 -1.48 -11.89
CA ARG A 341 -11.22 -2.79 -11.22
C ARG A 341 -10.91 -2.69 -9.73
N LEU A 342 -10.40 -1.57 -9.27
CA LEU A 342 -9.93 -1.38 -7.90
C LEU A 342 -10.82 -0.36 -7.16
N LYS A 343 -11.09 -0.63 -5.88
CA LYS A 343 -11.77 0.30 -4.96
C LYS A 343 -10.80 1.21 -4.25
N ALA A 344 -9.56 0.74 -4.06
CA ALA A 344 -8.57 1.42 -3.24
C ALA A 344 -7.15 1.03 -3.66
N VAL A 345 -6.18 1.79 -3.16
CA VAL A 345 -4.75 1.51 -3.31
C VAL A 345 -4.09 1.58 -1.94
N ALA A 346 -3.30 0.57 -1.60
CA ALA A 346 -2.49 0.51 -0.39
C ALA A 346 -1.00 0.44 -0.73
N GLY A 347 -0.17 1.04 0.12
CA GLY A 347 1.27 0.95 0.05
C GLY A 347 1.89 0.61 1.39
N VAL A 348 2.77 -0.39 1.44
CA VAL A 348 3.54 -0.70 2.65
C VAL A 348 4.59 0.37 2.84
N ALA A 349 4.49 1.12 3.94
CA ALA A 349 5.30 2.30 4.18
C ALA A 349 6.69 1.96 4.71
N ASN A 350 7.71 2.68 4.22
CA ASN A 350 9.02 2.75 4.84
C ASN A 350 9.24 4.17 5.38
N ILE A 351 8.60 4.46 6.51
CA ILE A 351 8.63 5.78 7.16
C ILE A 351 8.92 5.54 8.63
N GLY A 352 9.96 6.19 9.14
CA GLY A 352 10.37 6.01 10.53
C GLY A 352 11.05 7.25 11.12
N THR A 353 11.88 7.01 12.12
CA THR A 353 12.53 8.08 12.92
C THR A 353 13.72 8.74 12.25
N ASP A 354 14.20 8.23 11.10
CA ASP A 354 15.27 8.87 10.35
C ASP A 354 14.94 10.32 10.00
N VAL A 355 15.97 11.17 9.91
CA VAL A 355 15.82 12.59 9.62
C VAL A 355 15.18 12.84 8.26
N ASN A 356 15.48 12.00 7.27
CA ASN A 356 14.90 12.06 5.93
C ASN A 356 13.62 11.22 5.76
N TRP A 357 13.07 10.62 6.84
CA TRP A 357 11.85 9.82 6.90
C TRP A 357 11.92 8.41 6.32
N CYS A 358 12.74 8.18 5.29
CA CYS A 358 12.68 6.97 4.46
C CYS A 358 14.05 6.26 4.32
N GLY A 359 15.00 6.52 5.21
CA GLY A 359 16.33 5.92 5.19
C GLY A 359 17.34 6.67 4.31
N HIS A 360 16.93 7.17 3.15
CA HIS A 360 17.75 8.05 2.30
C HIS A 360 16.87 8.97 1.42
N HIS A 361 17.48 10.03 0.87
CA HIS A 361 16.74 11.07 0.16
C HIS A 361 15.86 10.53 -0.99
N PHE A 362 16.41 9.66 -1.83
CA PHE A 362 15.68 9.12 -2.99
C PHE A 362 14.58 8.13 -2.61
N ALA A 363 14.61 7.52 -1.42
CA ALA A 363 13.51 6.70 -0.94
C ALA A 363 12.23 7.52 -0.68
N GLN A 364 12.35 8.81 -0.35
CA GLN A 364 11.20 9.72 -0.29
C GLN A 364 10.47 9.84 -1.64
N ALA A 365 11.20 9.75 -2.76
CA ALA A 365 10.61 9.78 -4.09
C ALA A 365 9.57 8.67 -4.28
N ASN A 366 9.79 7.50 -3.68
CA ASN A 366 8.83 6.39 -3.73
C ASN A 366 7.57 6.69 -2.93
N TRP A 367 7.69 7.29 -1.74
CA TRP A 367 6.54 7.74 -0.96
C TRP A 367 5.73 8.80 -1.73
N TYR A 368 6.41 9.80 -2.28
CA TYR A 368 5.80 10.83 -3.13
C TYR A 368 5.09 10.20 -4.34
N ALA A 369 5.77 9.32 -5.06
CA ALA A 369 5.24 8.67 -6.25
C ALA A 369 4.03 7.78 -5.96
N PHE A 370 4.04 7.05 -4.85
CA PHE A 370 2.89 6.28 -4.41
C PHE A 370 1.64 7.17 -4.26
N GLY A 371 1.75 8.29 -3.54
CA GLY A 371 0.63 9.20 -3.36
C GLY A 371 0.11 9.78 -4.68
N ARG A 372 1.03 10.17 -5.58
CA ARG A 372 0.68 10.72 -6.90
C ARG A 372 -0.04 9.70 -7.78
N LEU A 373 0.44 8.46 -7.85
CA LEU A 373 -0.20 7.38 -8.64
C LEU A 373 -1.48 6.88 -7.98
N ALA A 374 -1.56 6.85 -6.67
CA ALA A 374 -2.80 6.53 -5.96
C ALA A 374 -3.89 7.60 -6.18
N TRP A 375 -3.50 8.86 -6.37
CA TRP A 375 -4.42 9.93 -6.76
C TRP A 375 -4.83 9.84 -8.23
N ASN A 376 -3.86 9.69 -9.11
CA ASN A 376 -4.07 9.61 -10.56
C ASN A 376 -3.14 8.56 -11.19
N PRO A 377 -3.62 7.34 -11.45
CA PRO A 377 -2.84 6.25 -12.01
C PRO A 377 -2.41 6.45 -13.48
N SER A 378 -2.89 7.50 -14.13
CA SER A 378 -2.46 7.85 -15.50
C SER A 378 -1.21 8.76 -15.55
N LEU A 379 -0.66 9.14 -14.40
CA LEU A 379 0.60 9.87 -14.35
C LEU A 379 1.77 8.96 -14.72
N THR A 380 2.75 9.54 -15.40
CA THR A 380 3.98 8.81 -15.73
C THR A 380 5.03 8.96 -14.65
N SER A 381 5.84 7.94 -14.47
CA SER A 381 6.99 7.95 -13.55
C SER A 381 7.98 9.09 -13.86
N ASP A 382 8.17 9.41 -15.14
CA ASP A 382 8.99 10.55 -15.59
C ASP A 382 8.46 11.88 -15.05
N ARG A 383 7.17 12.14 -15.20
CA ARG A 383 6.54 13.38 -14.71
C ARG A 383 6.62 13.48 -13.19
N ILE A 384 6.37 12.39 -12.49
CA ILE A 384 6.41 12.37 -11.03
C ILE A 384 7.83 12.62 -10.51
N ALA A 385 8.85 12.03 -11.14
CA ALA A 385 10.25 12.28 -10.80
C ALA A 385 10.64 13.75 -11.02
N ASP A 386 10.23 14.36 -12.14
CA ASP A 386 10.46 15.77 -12.44
C ASP A 386 9.81 16.69 -11.37
N GLU A 387 8.55 16.42 -11.01
CA GLU A 387 7.83 17.14 -9.96
C GLU A 387 8.56 17.05 -8.61
N TRP A 388 8.97 15.82 -8.21
CA TRP A 388 9.62 15.58 -6.94
C TRP A 388 11.00 16.26 -6.85
N LEU A 389 11.81 16.14 -7.89
CA LEU A 389 13.14 16.76 -7.95
C LEU A 389 13.08 18.28 -7.84
N ARG A 390 12.12 18.92 -8.54
CA ARG A 390 11.95 20.37 -8.51
C ARG A 390 11.52 20.89 -7.15
N GLN A 391 10.69 20.15 -6.45
CA GLN A 391 10.23 20.50 -5.11
C GLN A 391 11.28 20.25 -4.03
N THR A 392 12.11 19.22 -4.22
CA THR A 392 13.02 18.73 -3.17
C THR A 392 14.40 19.40 -3.26
N PHE A 393 14.91 19.61 -4.46
CA PHE A 393 16.29 20.10 -4.66
C PHE A 393 16.33 21.44 -5.41
N THR A 394 16.02 21.44 -6.69
CA THR A 394 16.12 22.64 -7.54
C THR A 394 15.38 22.44 -8.86
N SER A 395 14.96 23.57 -9.47
CA SER A 395 14.37 23.58 -10.81
C SER A 395 15.39 23.71 -11.95
N GLN A 396 16.71 23.72 -11.64
CA GLN A 396 17.75 23.88 -12.66
C GLN A 396 17.82 22.65 -13.58
N PRO A 397 17.66 22.79 -14.91
CA PRO A 397 17.67 21.67 -15.84
C PRO A 397 18.96 20.85 -15.82
N ALA A 398 20.11 21.49 -15.55
CA ALA A 398 21.42 20.84 -15.46
C ALA A 398 21.50 19.83 -14.32
N PHE A 399 20.67 19.95 -13.28
CA PHE A 399 20.53 18.99 -12.19
C PHE A 399 19.37 18.03 -12.48
N VAL A 400 18.19 18.55 -12.82
CA VAL A 400 16.95 17.74 -12.90
C VAL A 400 17.06 16.65 -13.97
N ARG A 401 17.59 16.97 -15.16
CA ARG A 401 17.64 16.00 -16.27
C ARG A 401 18.48 14.75 -15.95
N PRO A 402 19.78 14.86 -15.60
CA PRO A 402 20.59 13.67 -15.34
C PRO A 402 20.16 12.91 -14.10
N VAL A 403 19.66 13.57 -13.04
CA VAL A 403 19.19 12.89 -11.83
C VAL A 403 17.89 12.15 -12.08
N LYS A 404 16.96 12.73 -12.85
CA LYS A 404 15.75 12.05 -13.28
C LYS A 404 16.06 10.80 -14.10
N GLU A 405 16.97 10.89 -15.05
CA GLU A 405 17.41 9.74 -15.86
C GLU A 405 17.98 8.62 -14.97
N MET A 406 18.86 8.97 -14.03
CA MET A 406 19.40 8.04 -13.04
C MET A 406 18.28 7.36 -12.24
N MET A 407 17.28 8.11 -11.78
CA MET A 407 16.12 7.55 -11.06
C MET A 407 15.34 6.56 -11.91
N LEU A 408 14.99 6.94 -13.14
CA LEU A 408 14.20 6.09 -14.05
C LEU A 408 14.90 4.79 -14.41
N GLN A 409 16.24 4.80 -14.54
CA GLN A 409 17.02 3.61 -14.85
C GLN A 409 17.28 2.72 -13.62
N SER A 410 17.11 3.23 -12.41
CA SER A 410 17.52 2.55 -11.18
C SER A 410 16.78 1.24 -10.93
N ARG A 411 15.49 1.15 -11.25
CA ARG A 411 14.71 -0.10 -11.10
C ARG A 411 15.26 -1.20 -12.01
N GLU A 412 15.56 -0.92 -13.27
CA GLU A 412 16.14 -1.89 -14.18
C GLU A 412 17.55 -2.33 -13.73
N ALA A 413 18.34 -1.40 -13.20
CA ALA A 413 19.63 -1.77 -12.61
C ALA A 413 19.46 -2.77 -11.46
N VAL A 414 18.49 -2.54 -10.56
CA VAL A 414 18.17 -3.48 -9.47
C VAL A 414 17.67 -4.82 -10.00
N VAL A 415 16.78 -4.83 -10.98
CA VAL A 415 16.30 -6.07 -11.64
C VAL A 415 17.47 -6.89 -12.17
N ASN A 416 18.41 -6.23 -12.85
CA ASN A 416 19.55 -6.92 -13.47
C ASN A 416 20.46 -7.68 -12.47
N TYR A 417 20.59 -7.19 -11.22
CA TYR A 417 21.43 -7.89 -10.24
C TYR A 417 20.64 -8.64 -9.16
N MET A 418 19.40 -8.25 -8.86
CA MET A 418 18.55 -8.95 -7.87
C MET A 418 17.65 -10.02 -8.49
N MET A 419 17.37 -9.92 -9.79
CA MET A 419 16.55 -10.89 -10.53
C MET A 419 17.21 -11.32 -11.85
N PRO A 420 18.49 -11.75 -11.87
CA PRO A 420 19.12 -12.14 -13.10
C PRO A 420 18.32 -13.27 -13.77
N LEU A 421 18.09 -13.17 -15.09
CA LEU A 421 17.33 -14.14 -15.87
C LEU A 421 15.87 -14.34 -15.38
N GLY A 422 15.27 -13.38 -14.71
CA GLY A 422 13.91 -13.49 -14.17
C GLY A 422 13.77 -14.37 -12.93
N LEU A 423 14.89 -14.78 -12.30
CA LEU A 423 14.86 -15.59 -11.08
C LEU A 423 14.53 -14.73 -9.86
N HIS A 424 13.58 -15.17 -9.05
CA HIS A 424 13.14 -14.48 -7.84
C HIS A 424 14.00 -14.85 -6.62
N HIS A 425 13.86 -14.07 -5.53
CA HIS A 425 14.45 -14.33 -4.21
C HIS A 425 15.99 -14.52 -4.23
N GLN A 426 16.70 -13.78 -5.07
CA GLN A 426 18.17 -13.88 -5.19
C GLN A 426 18.90 -13.05 -4.13
N PHE A 427 18.53 -13.20 -2.83
CA PHE A 427 19.03 -12.38 -1.72
C PHE A 427 19.34 -13.22 -0.46
N ALA A 428 20.08 -12.60 0.47
CA ALA A 428 20.47 -13.19 1.74
C ALA A 428 19.28 -13.39 2.67
N TRP A 429 19.33 -14.45 3.45
CA TRP A 429 18.34 -14.72 4.48
C TRP A 429 18.25 -13.63 5.55
N GLY A 430 17.07 -13.38 6.02
CA GLY A 430 16.76 -12.52 7.17
C GLY A 430 16.75 -11.03 6.87
N HIS A 431 17.73 -10.56 6.13
CA HIS A 431 17.85 -9.13 5.80
C HIS A 431 17.58 -8.81 4.34
N HIS A 432 17.40 -9.82 3.50
CA HIS A 432 17.14 -9.67 2.07
C HIS A 432 18.17 -8.80 1.32
N TYR A 433 19.39 -8.67 1.86
CA TYR A 433 20.50 -8.08 1.12
C TYR A 433 20.92 -8.98 -0.02
N GLY A 434 21.38 -8.42 -1.07
CA GLY A 434 21.82 -9.22 -2.20
C GLY A 434 22.64 -8.44 -3.22
N PRO A 435 22.95 -9.13 -4.31
CA PRO A 435 22.51 -10.51 -4.63
C PRO A 435 23.27 -11.59 -3.84
N GLU A 436 22.57 -12.66 -3.46
CA GLU A 436 23.15 -13.86 -2.83
C GLU A 436 22.44 -15.13 -3.35
N PRO A 437 22.62 -15.49 -4.63
CA PRO A 437 21.92 -16.62 -5.25
C PRO A 437 22.28 -17.99 -4.66
N TRP A 438 23.33 -18.09 -3.86
CA TRP A 438 23.78 -19.29 -3.15
C TRP A 438 23.22 -19.41 -1.72
N CYS A 439 22.39 -18.49 -1.28
CA CYS A 439 21.84 -18.49 0.07
C CYS A 439 21.12 -19.81 0.38
N SER A 440 21.50 -20.42 1.49
CA SER A 440 20.92 -21.68 1.96
C SER A 440 20.84 -21.65 3.48
N VAL A 441 19.66 -21.92 4.02
CA VAL A 441 19.40 -21.94 5.46
C VAL A 441 18.71 -23.25 5.82
N PRO A 442 19.33 -24.07 6.70
CA PRO A 442 18.71 -25.33 7.14
C PRO A 442 17.34 -25.11 7.81
N GLY A 443 16.35 -25.85 7.38
CA GLY A 443 14.99 -25.78 7.93
C GLY A 443 14.13 -24.61 7.45
N ALA A 444 14.68 -23.73 6.59
CA ALA A 444 13.87 -22.72 5.93
C ALA A 444 12.88 -23.32 4.92
N ARG A 445 11.75 -22.66 4.71
CA ARG A 445 10.81 -23.06 3.66
C ARG A 445 11.52 -22.98 2.30
N PRO A 446 11.32 -23.97 1.43
CA PRO A 446 11.99 -23.98 0.11
C PRO A 446 11.71 -22.71 -0.71
N ASP A 447 10.48 -22.21 -0.73
CA ASP A 447 10.04 -21.03 -1.49
C ASP A 447 10.52 -19.68 -0.94
N TRP A 448 11.33 -19.70 0.12
CA TRP A 448 12.05 -18.53 0.63
C TRP A 448 13.53 -18.51 0.19
N LEU A 449 13.98 -19.57 -0.46
CA LEU A 449 15.38 -19.72 -0.84
C LEU A 449 15.59 -19.57 -2.35
N PRO A 450 16.72 -19.02 -2.79
CA PRO A 450 17.04 -18.88 -4.21
C PRO A 450 16.98 -20.21 -4.98
N SER A 451 17.43 -21.32 -4.35
CA SER A 451 17.45 -22.64 -4.97
C SER A 451 16.07 -23.14 -5.43
N TYR A 452 14.99 -22.74 -4.77
CA TYR A 452 13.62 -23.05 -5.20
C TYR A 452 13.32 -22.41 -6.56
N TYR A 453 13.73 -21.16 -6.76
CA TYR A 453 13.49 -20.41 -7.99
C TYR A 453 14.47 -20.75 -9.10
N HIS A 454 15.69 -21.22 -8.77
CA HIS A 454 16.64 -21.71 -9.77
C HIS A 454 16.08 -22.89 -10.54
N LYS A 455 15.52 -23.87 -9.84
CA LYS A 455 14.91 -25.08 -10.41
C LYS A 455 15.68 -25.61 -11.63
N ALA A 456 17.01 -25.57 -11.53
CA ALA A 456 17.90 -25.91 -12.64
C ALA A 456 17.87 -27.40 -12.95
N ASP A 457 17.65 -27.74 -14.20
CA ASP A 457 17.67 -29.09 -14.72
C ASP A 457 18.29 -29.14 -16.16
N LYS A 458 18.16 -30.28 -16.84
CA LYS A 458 18.65 -30.42 -18.20
C LYS A 458 17.93 -29.61 -19.27
N GLU A 459 16.69 -29.12 -18.96
CA GLU A 459 15.87 -28.33 -19.87
C GLU A 459 16.14 -26.81 -19.71
N GLY A 460 16.63 -26.39 -18.52
CA GLY A 460 16.93 -24.98 -18.25
C GLY A 460 16.93 -24.61 -16.76
N ILE A 461 16.63 -23.35 -16.48
CA ILE A 461 16.51 -22.81 -15.12
C ILE A 461 15.18 -22.07 -14.98
N GLY A 462 14.70 -21.94 -13.72
CA GLY A 462 13.45 -21.28 -13.38
C GLY A 462 12.24 -22.21 -13.52
N PHE A 463 11.06 -21.63 -13.36
CA PHE A 463 9.79 -22.33 -13.49
C PHE A 463 9.29 -22.29 -14.95
N ASP A 464 8.95 -23.44 -15.51
CA ASP A 464 8.08 -23.49 -16.69
C ASP A 464 6.64 -23.28 -16.24
N ARG A 465 6.10 -22.06 -16.46
CA ARG A 465 4.72 -21.68 -16.12
C ARG A 465 3.75 -21.83 -17.27
N SER A 466 4.22 -22.31 -18.43
CA SER A 466 3.36 -22.65 -19.57
C SER A 466 2.44 -23.83 -19.26
N SER A 467 1.54 -24.13 -20.19
CA SER A 467 0.65 -25.31 -20.12
C SER A 467 1.37 -26.66 -20.08
N LYS A 468 2.68 -26.70 -20.38
CA LYS A 468 3.51 -27.89 -20.29
C LYS A 468 4.19 -28.06 -18.92
N GLY A 469 4.26 -26.99 -18.14
CA GLY A 469 4.85 -26.95 -16.83
C GLY A 469 3.83 -26.86 -15.71
N SER A 470 3.89 -25.81 -14.88
CA SER A 470 2.95 -25.61 -13.77
C SER A 470 1.57 -25.12 -14.20
N ASP A 471 1.41 -24.70 -15.46
CA ASP A 471 0.20 -24.11 -16.02
C ASP A 471 -0.32 -22.87 -15.27
N ALA A 472 0.59 -22.07 -14.69
CA ALA A 472 0.22 -20.82 -14.04
C ALA A 472 -0.40 -19.82 -15.04
N VAL A 473 -0.05 -19.91 -16.31
CA VAL A 473 -0.63 -19.08 -17.38
C VAL A 473 -2.14 -19.28 -17.55
N SER A 474 -2.69 -20.42 -17.12
CA SER A 474 -4.15 -20.68 -17.16
C SER A 474 -4.95 -19.78 -16.22
N GLN A 475 -4.31 -19.13 -15.27
CA GLN A 475 -4.94 -18.20 -14.34
C GLN A 475 -5.21 -16.81 -14.95
N TYR A 476 -4.64 -16.53 -16.14
CA TYR A 476 -4.83 -15.28 -16.88
C TYR A 476 -5.95 -15.41 -17.92
N PRO A 477 -6.52 -14.28 -18.40
CA PRO A 477 -7.49 -14.28 -19.48
C PRO A 477 -6.97 -14.97 -20.75
N ASP A 478 -7.84 -15.63 -21.51
CA ASP A 478 -7.45 -16.42 -22.69
C ASP A 478 -6.57 -15.66 -23.70
N SER A 479 -6.81 -14.36 -23.87
CA SER A 479 -6.00 -13.50 -24.75
C SER A 479 -4.55 -13.38 -24.31
N LEU A 480 -4.30 -13.28 -23.00
CA LEU A 480 -2.97 -13.23 -22.41
C LEU A 480 -2.37 -14.62 -22.28
N ARG A 481 -3.17 -15.62 -21.94
CA ARG A 481 -2.74 -17.02 -21.86
C ARG A 481 -2.07 -17.49 -23.15
N GLN A 482 -2.61 -17.15 -24.31
CA GLN A 482 -2.02 -17.51 -25.60
C GLN A 482 -0.63 -16.87 -25.79
N ILE A 483 -0.47 -15.60 -25.40
CA ILE A 483 0.78 -14.86 -25.48
C ILE A 483 1.83 -15.45 -24.53
N TYR A 484 1.44 -15.70 -23.29
CA TYR A 484 2.36 -16.19 -22.23
C TYR A 484 2.74 -17.66 -22.39
N ASN A 485 1.94 -18.44 -23.09
CA ASN A 485 2.17 -19.87 -23.32
C ASN A 485 3.20 -20.15 -24.42
N ASP A 486 3.55 -19.16 -25.22
CA ASP A 486 4.54 -19.27 -26.30
C ASP A 486 5.78 -18.43 -25.96
N LYS A 487 6.93 -19.11 -25.85
CA LYS A 487 8.20 -18.48 -25.55
C LYS A 487 8.60 -17.35 -26.51
N ALA A 488 8.14 -17.41 -27.76
CA ALA A 488 8.42 -16.39 -28.78
C ALA A 488 7.63 -15.09 -28.57
N THR A 489 6.48 -15.17 -27.92
CA THR A 489 5.58 -14.04 -27.69
C THR A 489 5.47 -13.64 -26.23
N CYS A 490 5.96 -14.48 -25.30
CA CYS A 490 5.93 -14.21 -23.88
C CYS A 490 6.77 -12.98 -23.54
N PRO A 491 6.19 -11.95 -22.87
CA PRO A 491 6.97 -10.81 -22.41
C PRO A 491 8.01 -11.22 -21.34
N GLU A 492 9.12 -10.49 -21.28
CA GLU A 492 10.21 -10.74 -20.31
C GLU A 492 9.73 -10.75 -18.85
N ILE A 493 8.67 -10.00 -18.55
CA ILE A 493 8.08 -9.90 -17.21
C ILE A 493 7.44 -11.23 -16.73
N TYR A 494 7.15 -12.17 -17.61
CA TYR A 494 6.56 -13.48 -17.35
C TYR A 494 7.56 -14.62 -17.44
#